data_39c9f8e7ed3dfdfb80a401e432f690b6
#
_entry.id   39c9f8e7ed3dfdfb80a401e432f690b6
#
_cell.length_a   1.000
_cell.length_b   1.000
_cell.length_c   1.000
_cell.angle_alpha   90.00
_cell.angle_beta   90.00
_cell.angle_gamma   90.00
#
_symmetry.space_group_name_H-M   'P 1'
#
loop_
_entity.id
_entity.type
_entity.pdbx_description
1 polymer ?
#
loop_
_entity_poly.entity_id
_entity_poly.type
_entity_poly.pdbx_seq_one_letter_code
_entity_poly.pdbx_strand_id
1 'polypeptide(L)'
;MTAQEVRLCGLLLHEHFGEVVEKVGTHLLRSGAQNLRTIIHETGLSVDLVKKSLMVLVQHGACLFSSGRKGPGSPTEYRSGCDRILRILRYPRYIYTAKTLYGDTGELVVEELLQRGHMTMSGTVKTVADRLTQNMEEGRSMDYSEVSSAFSKLVETHFLQRCPKLAGAGTADTSAIPPTPESFPDCYKVPHMTLVGRGKRQLAAEDGEDQRNAKRQKMDSENSESVPGIYWQVNFERFHLHFRDQAIISAVANKLDQTSSEIVRTMLRMSEVTTSPAATCTKPLSANEIFRSLPASYNIPRPILDQYLTLLVDDPMEFVGKAGESGGGMYVVNLHRALANLARATLESVVQERFGSRSARIFRLLLRKRHLEQKQVEDFAMIPAKEAKDMLYTLLSQNLVQLQEIPKTPDYAPSRTFYLYTVNQLPTARMLLQNCYKTVANLIERRLFESKESKRLLEKSQRIEAILASLQASGAEPEQLTEVEEMITAPEKQQLDALKLHINKLDSAENQVDETIFLLESYVNSTATSTG
;
A
#
# COMPACT_ATOMS: atom_id res chain seq x y z
N MET A 1 5.19 -15.24 10.57
CA MET A 1 5.57 -13.91 11.11
C MET A 1 6.97 -13.97 11.66
N THR A 2 7.81 -13.03 11.32
CA THR A 2 9.19 -12.95 11.81
C THR A 2 9.32 -11.86 12.89
N ALA A 3 10.40 -11.91 13.67
CA ALA A 3 10.65 -10.90 14.70
C ALA A 3 10.78 -9.48 14.12
N GLN A 4 11.31 -9.35 12.89
CA GLN A 4 11.46 -8.06 12.23
C GLN A 4 10.11 -7.47 11.77
N GLU A 5 9.20 -8.32 11.24
CA GLU A 5 7.83 -7.90 10.92
C GLU A 5 7.10 -7.39 12.16
N VAL A 6 7.17 -8.12 13.26
CA VAL A 6 6.50 -7.74 14.51
C VAL A 6 7.08 -6.43 15.07
N ARG A 7 8.43 -6.25 14.99
CA ARG A 7 9.08 -4.99 15.41
C ARG A 7 8.61 -3.81 14.57
N LEU A 8 8.59 -3.95 13.24
CA LEU A 8 8.14 -2.89 12.35
C LEU A 8 6.66 -2.55 12.60
N CYS A 9 5.79 -3.56 12.70
CA CYS A 9 4.38 -3.35 13.03
C CYS A 9 4.20 -2.62 14.37
N GLY A 10 4.99 -2.94 15.39
CA GLY A 10 4.97 -2.24 16.68
C GLY A 10 5.31 -0.77 16.54
N LEU A 11 6.38 -0.43 15.80
CA LEU A 11 6.79 0.95 15.56
C LEU A 11 5.72 1.75 14.80
N LEU A 12 5.10 1.16 13.77
CA LEU A 12 4.00 1.79 13.03
C LEU A 12 2.79 2.05 13.93
N LEU A 13 2.41 1.09 14.78
CA LEU A 13 1.32 1.27 15.73
C LEU A 13 1.65 2.35 16.78
N HIS A 14 2.90 2.41 17.22
CA HIS A 14 3.37 3.43 18.18
C HIS A 14 3.25 4.83 17.57
N GLU A 15 3.73 5.01 16.36
CA GLU A 15 3.76 6.31 15.67
C GLU A 15 2.35 6.84 15.38
N HIS A 16 1.45 5.98 14.91
CA HIS A 16 0.11 6.39 14.47
C HIS A 16 -0.95 6.39 15.59
N PHE A 17 -0.84 5.50 16.56
CA PHE A 17 -1.88 5.28 17.57
C PHE A 17 -1.39 5.34 19.03
N GLY A 18 -0.09 5.45 19.23
CA GLY A 18 0.53 5.57 20.55
C GLY A 18 0.82 4.24 21.26
N GLU A 19 1.49 4.36 22.42
CA GLU A 19 2.08 3.24 23.18
C GLU A 19 1.06 2.18 23.62
N VAL A 20 -0.14 2.58 24.02
CA VAL A 20 -1.16 1.65 24.54
C VAL A 20 -1.67 0.73 23.43
N VAL A 21 -1.89 1.28 22.21
CA VAL A 21 -2.32 0.52 21.05
C VAL A 21 -1.20 -0.37 20.53
N GLU A 22 0.05 0.10 20.57
CA GLU A 22 1.23 -0.70 20.27
C GLU A 22 1.31 -1.96 21.15
N LYS A 23 1.18 -1.81 22.47
CA LYS A 23 1.23 -2.94 23.42
C LYS A 23 0.18 -3.99 23.11
N VAL A 24 -1.07 -3.58 22.88
CA VAL A 24 -2.17 -4.50 22.57
C VAL A 24 -1.96 -5.15 21.19
N GLY A 25 -1.61 -4.37 20.16
CA GLY A 25 -1.38 -4.85 18.80
C GLY A 25 -0.21 -5.84 18.72
N THR A 26 0.93 -5.50 19.34
CA THR A 26 2.13 -6.36 19.38
C THR A 26 1.86 -7.65 20.16
N HIS A 27 1.08 -7.60 21.24
CA HIS A 27 0.65 -8.80 21.96
C HIS A 27 -0.16 -9.72 21.04
N LEU A 28 -1.17 -9.20 20.34
CA LEU A 28 -1.99 -9.97 19.40
C LEU A 28 -1.19 -10.56 18.24
N LEU A 29 -0.16 -9.85 17.75
CA LEU A 29 0.73 -10.36 16.71
C LEU A 29 1.56 -11.55 17.20
N ARG A 30 2.03 -11.54 18.46
CA ARG A 30 2.86 -12.60 19.04
C ARG A 30 2.06 -13.82 19.48
N SER A 31 0.92 -13.57 20.11
CA SER A 31 0.10 -14.60 20.75
C SER A 31 -1.01 -15.16 19.84
N GLY A 32 -1.30 -14.49 18.70
CA GLY A 32 -2.37 -14.89 17.79
C GLY A 32 -3.76 -14.49 18.29
N ALA A 33 -4.78 -15.31 17.98
CA ALA A 33 -6.16 -15.04 18.37
C ALA A 33 -6.36 -15.18 19.87
N GLN A 34 -6.85 -14.12 20.53
CA GLN A 34 -7.02 -14.05 21.98
C GLN A 34 -8.36 -13.41 22.37
N ASN A 35 -8.90 -13.82 23.52
CA ASN A 35 -10.10 -13.21 24.07
C ASN A 35 -9.73 -11.96 24.92
N LEU A 36 -10.72 -11.11 25.20
CA LEU A 36 -10.53 -9.86 25.93
C LEU A 36 -9.88 -10.07 27.32
N ARG A 37 -10.28 -11.13 28.05
CA ARG A 37 -9.75 -11.40 29.41
C ARG A 37 -8.28 -11.76 29.37
N THR A 38 -7.85 -12.56 28.42
CA THR A 38 -6.44 -12.95 28.24
C THR A 38 -5.60 -11.73 27.88
N ILE A 39 -6.08 -10.87 26.95
CA ILE A 39 -5.36 -9.64 26.55
C ILE A 39 -5.15 -8.73 27.77
N ILE A 40 -6.16 -8.52 28.62
CA ILE A 40 -6.06 -7.71 29.83
C ILE A 40 -5.00 -8.29 30.79
N HIS A 41 -5.06 -9.60 31.03
CA HIS A 41 -4.13 -10.29 31.92
C HIS A 41 -2.67 -10.20 31.45
N GLU A 42 -2.43 -10.47 30.16
CA GLU A 42 -1.08 -10.53 29.58
C GLU A 42 -0.46 -9.15 29.36
N THR A 43 -1.28 -8.13 29.00
CA THR A 43 -0.77 -6.77 28.78
C THR A 43 -0.63 -5.96 30.07
N GLY A 44 -1.31 -6.37 31.16
CA GLY A 44 -1.36 -5.63 32.42
C GLY A 44 -2.04 -4.27 32.35
N LEU A 45 -2.81 -4.00 31.27
CA LEU A 45 -3.53 -2.74 31.06
C LEU A 45 -4.94 -2.79 31.67
N SER A 46 -5.48 -1.62 32.01
CA SER A 46 -6.87 -1.53 32.46
C SER A 46 -7.86 -1.96 31.37
N VAL A 47 -9.01 -2.47 31.77
CA VAL A 47 -10.08 -2.94 30.86
C VAL A 47 -10.47 -1.87 29.83
N ASP A 48 -10.58 -0.61 30.26
CA ASP A 48 -11.01 0.51 29.43
C ASP A 48 -9.94 0.86 28.38
N LEU A 49 -8.67 0.84 28.73
CA LEU A 49 -7.57 1.05 27.80
C LEU A 49 -7.50 -0.06 26.74
N VAL A 50 -7.65 -1.32 27.14
CA VAL A 50 -7.67 -2.44 26.19
C VAL A 50 -8.86 -2.35 25.26
N LYS A 51 -10.07 -2.03 25.76
CA LYS A 51 -11.26 -1.84 24.92
C LYS A 51 -11.07 -0.70 23.91
N LYS A 52 -10.56 0.46 24.36
CA LYS A 52 -10.28 1.61 23.47
C LYS A 52 -9.25 1.25 22.40
N SER A 53 -8.18 0.55 22.77
CA SER A 53 -7.15 0.10 21.82
C SER A 53 -7.70 -0.90 20.80
N LEU A 54 -8.50 -1.88 21.22
CA LEU A 54 -9.16 -2.81 20.32
C LEU A 54 -10.15 -2.10 19.40
N MET A 55 -10.87 -1.08 19.91
CA MET A 55 -11.78 -0.27 19.09
C MET A 55 -11.02 0.45 17.97
N VAL A 56 -9.88 1.08 18.28
CA VAL A 56 -9.02 1.74 17.28
C VAL A 56 -8.49 0.72 16.27
N LEU A 57 -7.95 -0.40 16.72
CA LEU A 57 -7.41 -1.44 15.84
C LEU A 57 -8.49 -2.05 14.91
N VAL A 58 -9.71 -2.23 15.39
CA VAL A 58 -10.84 -2.72 14.59
C VAL A 58 -11.30 -1.63 13.61
N GLN A 59 -11.39 -0.37 14.07
CA GLN A 59 -11.79 0.77 13.25
C GLN A 59 -10.86 0.95 12.03
N HIS A 60 -9.57 0.73 12.20
CA HIS A 60 -8.58 0.79 11.12
C HIS A 60 -8.33 -0.53 10.39
N GLY A 61 -9.12 -1.56 10.68
CA GLY A 61 -9.00 -2.87 10.04
C GLY A 61 -7.71 -3.64 10.38
N ALA A 62 -6.92 -3.17 11.35
CA ALA A 62 -5.70 -3.83 11.81
C ALA A 62 -5.98 -5.08 12.65
N CYS A 63 -7.16 -5.14 13.28
CA CYS A 63 -7.62 -6.28 14.06
C CYS A 63 -8.96 -6.79 13.55
N LEU A 64 -9.08 -8.10 13.47
CA LEU A 64 -10.35 -8.81 13.21
C LEU A 64 -10.86 -9.43 14.49
N PHE A 65 -12.17 -9.62 14.56
CA PHE A 65 -12.81 -10.34 15.65
C PHE A 65 -13.76 -11.39 15.10
N SER A 66 -13.87 -12.50 15.82
CA SER A 66 -14.78 -13.60 15.48
C SER A 66 -15.39 -14.17 16.76
N SER A 67 -16.56 -14.81 16.64
CA SER A 67 -17.09 -15.62 17.74
C SER A 67 -16.15 -16.80 17.98
N GLY A 68 -15.85 -17.09 19.25
CA GLY A 68 -14.92 -18.17 19.60
C GLY A 68 -15.39 -19.53 19.08
N ARG A 69 -14.44 -20.42 18.79
CA ARG A 69 -14.63 -21.73 18.14
C ARG A 69 -15.53 -22.73 18.89
N LYS A 70 -15.98 -22.45 20.11
CA LYS A 70 -16.68 -23.42 20.99
C LYS A 70 -18.22 -23.36 20.96
N GLY A 71 -18.83 -22.64 19.99
CA GLY A 71 -20.29 -22.58 19.84
C GLY A 71 -20.92 -21.25 20.28
N PRO A 72 -22.25 -21.12 20.15
CA PRO A 72 -22.99 -19.91 20.51
C PRO A 72 -22.82 -19.63 22.02
N GLY A 73 -22.31 -18.44 22.36
CA GLY A 73 -21.99 -18.03 23.74
C GLY A 73 -20.50 -18.09 24.11
N SER A 74 -19.61 -18.54 23.20
CA SER A 74 -18.16 -18.47 23.43
C SER A 74 -17.67 -17.01 23.35
N PRO A 75 -16.62 -16.64 24.13
CA PRO A 75 -16.11 -15.29 24.16
C PRO A 75 -15.54 -14.90 22.78
N THR A 76 -15.74 -13.65 22.39
CA THR A 76 -15.16 -13.06 21.17
C THR A 76 -13.65 -13.15 21.20
N GLU A 77 -13.05 -13.64 20.13
CA GLU A 77 -11.61 -13.70 19.92
C GLU A 77 -11.17 -12.58 18.96
N TYR A 78 -10.06 -11.92 19.30
CA TYR A 78 -9.45 -10.84 18.52
C TYR A 78 -8.14 -11.33 17.90
N ARG A 79 -7.93 -11.05 16.63
CA ARG A 79 -6.73 -11.45 15.89
C ARG A 79 -6.20 -10.28 15.05
N SER A 80 -4.90 -10.04 15.12
CA SER A 80 -4.20 -9.09 14.26
C SER A 80 -3.27 -9.81 13.27
N GLY A 81 -2.95 -9.17 12.15
CA GLY A 81 -2.01 -9.66 11.14
C GLY A 81 -1.03 -8.57 10.71
N CYS A 82 0.25 -8.95 10.52
CA CYS A 82 1.27 -8.00 10.06
C CYS A 82 0.92 -7.37 8.71
N ASP A 83 0.38 -8.14 7.77
CA ASP A 83 -0.07 -7.69 6.45
C ASP A 83 -1.04 -6.50 6.50
N ARG A 84 -1.88 -6.45 7.54
CA ARG A 84 -2.86 -5.38 7.75
C ARG A 84 -2.22 -4.11 8.31
N ILE A 85 -1.28 -4.27 9.23
CA ILE A 85 -0.59 -3.14 9.87
C ILE A 85 0.44 -2.54 8.89
N LEU A 86 1.14 -3.35 8.13
CA LEU A 86 2.11 -2.89 7.12
C LEU A 86 1.48 -2.02 6.02
N ARG A 87 0.16 -2.07 5.82
CA ARG A 87 -0.55 -1.16 4.91
C ARG A 87 -0.41 0.30 5.32
N ILE A 88 -0.22 0.59 6.61
CA ILE A 88 -0.02 1.95 7.14
C ILE A 88 1.22 2.59 6.50
N LEU A 89 2.29 1.83 6.29
CA LEU A 89 3.51 2.29 5.62
C LEU A 89 3.23 2.87 4.22
N ARG A 90 2.18 2.39 3.53
CA ARG A 90 1.81 2.79 2.17
C ARG A 90 0.76 3.90 2.10
N TYR A 91 0.28 4.44 3.21
CA TYR A 91 -0.73 5.51 3.23
C TYR A 91 -0.35 6.72 2.36
N PRO A 92 0.88 7.26 2.42
CA PRO A 92 1.28 8.36 1.55
C PRO A 92 1.16 8.03 0.06
N ARG A 93 1.48 6.80 -0.31
CA ARG A 93 1.41 6.33 -1.68
C ARG A 93 -0.02 6.13 -2.18
N TYR A 94 -0.95 5.67 -1.32
CA TYR A 94 -2.38 5.61 -1.65
C TYR A 94 -2.96 7.00 -1.88
N ILE A 95 -2.65 7.96 -1.00
CA ILE A 95 -3.09 9.35 -1.09
C ILE A 95 -2.57 10.01 -2.37
N TYR A 96 -1.26 9.86 -2.66
CA TYR A 96 -0.65 10.38 -3.88
C TYR A 96 -1.29 9.79 -5.16
N THR A 97 -1.59 8.51 -5.16
CA THR A 97 -2.26 7.85 -6.29
C THR A 97 -3.67 8.39 -6.49
N ALA A 98 -4.42 8.58 -5.41
CA ALA A 98 -5.75 9.18 -5.47
C ALA A 98 -5.69 10.61 -6.03
N LYS A 99 -4.70 11.42 -5.63
CA LYS A 99 -4.43 12.75 -6.21
C LYS A 99 -4.17 12.69 -7.71
N THR A 100 -3.30 11.79 -8.13
CA THR A 100 -2.91 11.65 -9.54
C THR A 100 -4.08 11.24 -10.43
N LEU A 101 -5.01 10.40 -9.94
CA LEU A 101 -6.13 9.86 -10.70
C LEU A 101 -7.40 10.72 -10.63
N TYR A 102 -7.66 11.37 -9.48
CA TYR A 102 -8.93 12.04 -9.19
C TYR A 102 -8.79 13.50 -8.75
N GLY A 103 -7.55 14.03 -8.73
CA GLY A 103 -7.26 15.39 -8.27
C GLY A 103 -7.35 15.58 -6.76
N ASP A 104 -7.32 16.83 -6.31
CA ASP A 104 -7.26 17.20 -4.89
C ASP A 104 -8.47 16.71 -4.09
N THR A 105 -9.65 16.69 -4.69
CA THR A 105 -10.87 16.18 -4.04
C THR A 105 -10.77 14.68 -3.75
N GLY A 106 -10.23 13.90 -4.71
CA GLY A 106 -10.00 12.47 -4.52
C GLY A 106 -8.93 12.18 -3.47
N GLU A 107 -7.87 12.99 -3.43
CA GLU A 107 -6.82 12.94 -2.40
C GLU A 107 -7.44 13.06 -1.00
N LEU A 108 -8.20 14.13 -0.76
CA LEU A 108 -8.79 14.40 0.55
C LEU A 108 -9.83 13.36 0.98
N VAL A 109 -10.62 12.82 0.04
CA VAL A 109 -11.56 11.72 0.33
C VAL A 109 -10.82 10.48 0.83
N VAL A 110 -9.74 10.08 0.17
CA VAL A 110 -8.94 8.90 0.57
C VAL A 110 -8.20 9.18 1.87
N GLU A 111 -7.61 10.37 2.03
CA GLU A 111 -6.93 10.78 3.27
C GLU A 111 -7.87 10.71 4.48
N GLU A 112 -9.07 11.30 4.40
CA GLU A 112 -10.04 11.30 5.50
C GLU A 112 -10.47 9.88 5.88
N LEU A 113 -10.69 9.01 4.88
CA LEU A 113 -11.02 7.60 5.13
C LEU A 113 -9.85 6.82 5.76
N LEU A 114 -8.62 7.10 5.38
CA LEU A 114 -7.44 6.48 5.99
C LEU A 114 -7.22 6.96 7.43
N GLN A 115 -7.44 8.26 7.70
CA GLN A 115 -7.32 8.83 9.04
C GLN A 115 -8.38 8.32 10.01
N ARG A 116 -9.60 8.08 9.53
CA ARG A 116 -10.74 7.66 10.36
C ARG A 116 -11.02 6.16 10.30
N GLY A 117 -10.45 5.45 9.34
CA GLY A 117 -10.67 4.02 9.09
C GLY A 117 -11.97 3.77 8.33
N HIS A 118 -13.12 3.86 9.02
CA HIS A 118 -14.44 3.65 8.41
C HIS A 118 -15.33 4.87 8.60
N MET A 119 -15.96 5.35 7.53
CA MET A 119 -16.88 6.48 7.58
C MET A 119 -18.13 6.28 6.72
N THR A 120 -19.20 7.02 7.04
CA THR A 120 -20.37 7.13 6.16
C THR A 120 -20.07 8.08 5.00
N MET A 121 -20.70 7.88 3.85
CA MET A 121 -20.53 8.76 2.69
C MET A 121 -20.86 10.23 3.02
N SER A 122 -21.98 10.45 3.73
CA SER A 122 -22.40 11.81 4.13
C SER A 122 -21.37 12.49 5.05
N GLY A 123 -20.82 11.74 6.01
CA GLY A 123 -19.76 12.23 6.89
C GLY A 123 -18.50 12.61 6.12
N THR A 124 -18.03 11.74 5.23
CA THR A 124 -16.84 12.00 4.41
C THR A 124 -17.02 13.22 3.51
N VAL A 125 -18.14 13.28 2.76
CA VAL A 125 -18.44 14.41 1.85
C VAL A 125 -18.49 15.72 2.61
N LYS A 126 -19.15 15.76 3.78
CA LYS A 126 -19.24 16.97 4.60
C LYS A 126 -17.86 17.43 5.09
N THR A 127 -17.09 16.51 5.70
CA THR A 127 -15.77 16.86 6.25
C THR A 127 -14.81 17.34 5.16
N VAL A 128 -14.78 16.67 4.01
CA VAL A 128 -13.91 17.04 2.88
C VAL A 128 -14.32 18.40 2.29
N ALA A 129 -15.62 18.63 2.09
CA ALA A 129 -16.10 19.90 1.57
C ALA A 129 -15.84 21.07 2.55
N ASP A 130 -15.96 20.83 3.87
CA ASP A 130 -15.64 21.84 4.89
C ASP A 130 -14.13 22.16 4.90
N ARG A 131 -13.24 21.16 4.76
CA ARG A 131 -11.79 21.36 4.64
C ARG A 131 -11.41 22.12 3.37
N LEU A 132 -12.01 21.78 2.22
CA LEU A 132 -11.76 22.48 0.96
C LEU A 132 -12.23 23.95 1.04
N THR A 133 -13.39 24.19 1.63
CA THR A 133 -13.94 25.55 1.81
C THR A 133 -13.04 26.41 2.69
N GLN A 134 -12.42 25.84 3.74
CA GLN A 134 -11.48 26.57 4.61
C GLN A 134 -10.20 27.02 3.86
N ASN A 135 -9.81 26.28 2.83
CA ASN A 135 -8.61 26.56 2.04
C ASN A 135 -8.88 27.42 0.79
N MET A 136 -10.15 27.76 0.52
CA MET A 136 -10.52 28.63 -0.59
C MET A 136 -10.51 30.11 -0.16
N GLU A 137 -10.35 31.00 -1.14
CA GLU A 137 -10.43 32.45 -0.96
C GLU A 137 -11.82 32.85 -0.39
N GLU A 138 -11.87 33.93 0.38
CA GLU A 138 -13.08 34.43 1.00
C GLU A 138 -14.24 34.58 -0.01
N GLY A 139 -15.37 33.94 0.30
CA GLY A 139 -16.59 33.98 -0.52
C GLY A 139 -16.79 32.80 -1.48
N ARG A 140 -15.87 31.88 -1.61
CA ARG A 140 -16.06 30.64 -2.37
C ARG A 140 -16.31 29.46 -1.43
N SER A 141 -17.34 28.66 -1.71
CA SER A 141 -17.62 27.43 -0.98
C SER A 141 -17.62 26.25 -1.95
N MET A 142 -17.01 25.15 -1.54
CA MET A 142 -17.03 23.90 -2.32
C MET A 142 -18.43 23.29 -2.31
N ASP A 143 -18.93 22.89 -3.49
CA ASP A 143 -20.22 22.23 -3.59
C ASP A 143 -20.12 20.76 -3.16
N TYR A 144 -21.04 20.31 -2.32
CA TYR A 144 -21.16 18.92 -1.89
C TYR A 144 -21.38 17.96 -3.06
N SER A 145 -21.97 18.42 -4.16
CA SER A 145 -22.21 17.60 -5.37
C SER A 145 -20.90 17.20 -6.05
N GLU A 146 -19.90 18.08 -6.07
CA GLU A 146 -18.58 17.81 -6.66
C GLU A 146 -17.82 16.76 -5.86
N VAL A 147 -17.78 16.90 -4.52
CA VAL A 147 -17.16 15.90 -3.64
C VAL A 147 -17.89 14.56 -3.72
N SER A 148 -19.24 14.59 -3.77
CA SER A 148 -20.06 13.37 -3.95
C SER A 148 -19.80 12.68 -5.29
N SER A 149 -19.60 13.45 -6.37
CA SER A 149 -19.24 12.91 -7.69
C SER A 149 -17.86 12.24 -7.66
N ALA A 150 -16.87 12.89 -7.03
CA ALA A 150 -15.54 12.29 -6.86
C ALA A 150 -15.58 10.99 -6.01
N PHE A 151 -16.35 11.00 -4.93
CA PHE A 151 -16.60 9.81 -4.12
C PHE A 151 -17.22 8.67 -4.95
N SER A 152 -18.26 8.97 -5.74
CA SER A 152 -18.93 7.98 -6.60
C SER A 152 -17.98 7.39 -7.64
N LYS A 153 -17.15 8.22 -8.27
CA LYS A 153 -16.11 7.75 -9.22
C LYS A 153 -15.10 6.81 -8.56
N LEU A 154 -14.67 7.12 -7.32
CA LEU A 154 -13.78 6.24 -6.55
C LEU A 154 -14.42 4.89 -6.21
N VAL A 155 -15.75 4.86 -5.98
CA VAL A 155 -16.50 3.61 -5.76
C VAL A 155 -16.67 2.83 -7.07
N GLU A 156 -17.04 3.48 -8.17
CA GLU A 156 -17.22 2.86 -9.49
C GLU A 156 -15.92 2.22 -10.01
N THR A 157 -14.78 2.82 -9.70
CA THR A 157 -13.45 2.29 -10.05
C THR A 157 -12.88 1.34 -8.99
N HIS A 158 -13.67 1.01 -7.98
CA HIS A 158 -13.38 0.06 -6.91
C HIS A 158 -12.25 0.48 -5.93
N PHE A 159 -11.83 1.73 -5.91
CA PHE A 159 -10.87 2.22 -4.90
C PHE A 159 -11.48 2.38 -3.50
N LEU A 160 -12.80 2.56 -3.44
CA LEU A 160 -13.57 2.53 -2.20
C LEU A 160 -14.56 1.35 -2.24
N GLN A 161 -14.80 0.77 -1.08
CA GLN A 161 -15.76 -0.33 -0.93
C GLN A 161 -16.58 -0.17 0.36
N ARG A 162 -17.78 -0.74 0.36
CA ARG A 162 -18.58 -0.84 1.60
C ARG A 162 -17.91 -1.76 2.59
N CYS A 163 -17.99 -1.42 3.87
CA CYS A 163 -17.63 -2.34 4.93
C CYS A 163 -18.61 -3.52 4.97
N PRO A 164 -18.12 -4.75 5.18
CA PRO A 164 -18.99 -5.90 5.36
C PRO A 164 -19.96 -5.67 6.53
N LYS A 165 -21.24 -5.94 6.34
CA LYS A 165 -22.20 -5.93 7.45
C LYS A 165 -21.86 -7.10 8.37
N LEU A 166 -21.77 -6.85 9.67
CA LEU A 166 -21.72 -7.92 10.66
C LEU A 166 -23.01 -8.73 10.53
N ALA A 167 -22.91 -10.02 10.25
CA ALA A 167 -24.05 -10.90 10.31
C ALA A 167 -24.66 -10.79 11.70
N GLY A 168 -25.92 -10.37 11.77
CA GLY A 168 -26.65 -10.33 13.04
C GLY A 168 -26.64 -11.71 13.68
N ALA A 169 -26.73 -11.78 14.99
CA ALA A 169 -26.58 -12.96 15.84
C ALA A 169 -27.53 -14.16 15.55
N GLY A 170 -28.02 -14.29 14.33
CA GLY A 170 -29.03 -15.31 13.94
C GLY A 170 -28.67 -16.22 12.76
N THR A 171 -27.58 -16.03 12.05
CA THR A 171 -27.18 -16.91 10.94
C THR A 171 -25.85 -17.59 11.27
N ALA A 172 -25.96 -18.88 11.59
CA ALA A 172 -24.86 -19.75 11.99
C ALA A 172 -24.02 -20.24 10.79
N ASP A 173 -23.33 -19.34 10.08
CA ASP A 173 -22.24 -19.72 9.19
C ASP A 173 -21.00 -18.92 9.56
N THR A 174 -20.30 -19.46 10.56
CA THR A 174 -19.06 -18.94 11.13
C THR A 174 -17.85 -19.46 10.36
N SER A 175 -17.72 -19.10 9.09
CA SER A 175 -16.39 -19.15 8.47
C SER A 175 -15.61 -17.92 8.89
N ALA A 176 -14.51 -18.13 9.61
CA ALA A 176 -13.60 -17.09 10.13
C ALA A 176 -12.80 -16.37 9.01
N ILE A 177 -13.28 -16.41 7.78
CA ILE A 177 -12.71 -15.73 6.60
C ILE A 177 -13.48 -14.41 6.47
N PRO A 178 -12.78 -13.25 6.45
CA PRO A 178 -13.46 -12.01 6.11
C PRO A 178 -14.14 -12.19 4.76
N PRO A 179 -15.43 -11.79 4.62
CA PRO A 179 -16.15 -11.96 3.38
C PRO A 179 -15.37 -11.29 2.25
N THR A 180 -15.07 -12.06 1.21
CA THR A 180 -14.46 -11.51 0.00
C THR A 180 -15.44 -10.55 -0.69
N PRO A 181 -14.98 -9.56 -1.44
CA PRO A 181 -15.86 -8.66 -2.18
C PRO A 181 -16.87 -9.38 -3.08
N GLU A 182 -16.54 -10.58 -3.55
CA GLU A 182 -17.42 -11.44 -4.35
C GLU A 182 -18.66 -11.95 -3.60
N SER A 183 -18.62 -11.99 -2.26
CA SER A 183 -19.75 -12.42 -1.44
C SER A 183 -20.81 -11.33 -1.17
N PHE A 184 -20.54 -10.07 -1.59
CA PHE A 184 -21.44 -8.94 -1.41
C PHE A 184 -21.71 -8.20 -2.74
N PRO A 185 -22.77 -8.58 -3.47
CA PRO A 185 -23.10 -7.96 -4.77
C PRO A 185 -23.34 -6.45 -4.67
N ASP A 186 -23.61 -5.94 -3.47
CA ASP A 186 -23.84 -4.50 -3.23
C ASP A 186 -22.61 -3.71 -2.74
N CYS A 187 -21.41 -4.33 -2.78
CA CYS A 187 -20.18 -3.75 -2.24
C CYS A 187 -19.83 -2.39 -2.86
N TYR A 188 -20.18 -2.18 -4.13
CA TYR A 188 -19.87 -1.00 -4.92
C TYR A 188 -21.09 -0.18 -5.35
N LYS A 189 -22.28 -0.42 -4.77
CA LYS A 189 -23.47 0.38 -5.06
C LYS A 189 -23.49 1.62 -4.18
N VAL A 190 -23.43 2.80 -4.78
CA VAL A 190 -23.57 4.07 -4.08
C VAL A 190 -25.05 4.34 -3.80
N PRO A 191 -25.47 4.62 -2.55
CA PRO A 191 -26.84 5.02 -2.26
C PRO A 191 -27.13 6.40 -2.86
N HIS A 192 -28.32 6.58 -3.39
CA HIS A 192 -28.76 7.89 -3.87
C HIS A 192 -28.92 8.84 -2.68
N MET A 193 -28.09 9.89 -2.62
CA MET A 193 -28.12 10.87 -1.56
C MET A 193 -28.71 12.19 -2.08
N THR A 194 -29.76 12.67 -1.45
CA THR A 194 -30.23 14.05 -1.61
C THR A 194 -29.42 14.94 -0.66
N LEU A 195 -28.28 15.44 -1.15
CA LEU A 195 -27.49 16.43 -0.40
C LEU A 195 -28.17 17.79 -0.59
N VAL A 196 -28.75 18.32 0.48
CA VAL A 196 -29.23 19.72 0.49
C VAL A 196 -27.97 20.59 0.52
N GLY A 197 -27.65 21.24 -0.61
CA GLY A 197 -26.51 22.13 -0.74
C GLY A 197 -26.55 23.29 0.23
N ARG A 198 -25.39 23.73 0.70
CA ARG A 198 -25.21 24.93 1.57
C ARG A 198 -25.69 26.25 0.93
N GLY A 199 -26.18 26.26 -0.30
CA GLY A 199 -26.40 27.42 -1.15
C GLY A 199 -27.82 27.98 -1.23
N LYS A 200 -28.80 27.56 -0.43
CA LYS A 200 -30.13 28.20 -0.40
C LYS A 200 -30.59 28.48 1.01
N ARG A 201 -30.00 29.46 1.67
CA ARG A 201 -30.78 30.35 2.51
C ARG A 201 -31.60 31.23 1.59
N GLN A 202 -32.82 30.82 1.25
CA GLN A 202 -33.81 31.75 0.78
C GLN A 202 -33.99 32.79 1.89
N LEU A 203 -33.70 34.04 1.57
CA LEU A 203 -34.26 35.18 2.25
C LEU A 203 -35.79 35.01 2.18
N ALA A 204 -36.39 34.45 3.22
CA ALA A 204 -37.83 34.50 3.41
C ALA A 204 -38.15 35.95 3.74
N ALA A 205 -38.78 36.60 2.79
CA ALA A 205 -39.51 37.83 3.03
C ALA A 205 -40.51 37.61 4.18
N GLU A 206 -40.63 38.62 5.00
CA GLU A 206 -41.62 38.76 6.05
C GLU A 206 -43.01 38.41 5.52
N ASP A 207 -43.64 37.40 6.10
CA ASP A 207 -45.06 37.44 6.45
C ASP A 207 -45.36 36.28 7.42
N GLY A 208 -45.96 36.63 8.54
CA GLY A 208 -46.30 35.73 9.62
C GLY A 208 -47.39 34.74 9.25
N GLU A 209 -47.15 33.49 9.56
CA GLU A 209 -48.12 32.40 9.84
C GLU A 209 -47.60 31.00 9.57
N ASP A 210 -46.37 30.65 9.91
CA ASP A 210 -45.94 29.26 9.77
C ASP A 210 -44.91 28.76 10.79
N GLN A 211 -45.04 29.16 12.07
CA GLN A 211 -44.18 28.58 13.13
C GLN A 211 -44.49 27.11 13.48
N ARG A 212 -45.57 26.51 12.94
CA ARG A 212 -45.93 25.11 13.20
C ARG A 212 -45.33 24.13 12.17
N ASN A 213 -45.08 24.58 10.95
CA ASN A 213 -44.51 23.72 9.90
C ASN A 213 -42.97 23.66 9.95
N ALA A 214 -42.30 24.70 10.45
CA ALA A 214 -40.85 24.70 10.58
C ALA A 214 -40.32 23.70 11.64
N LYS A 215 -41.09 23.39 12.67
CA LYS A 215 -40.74 22.34 13.66
C LYS A 215 -40.92 20.93 13.11
N ARG A 216 -41.88 20.72 12.21
CA ARG A 216 -42.08 19.42 11.56
C ARG A 216 -40.99 19.11 10.50
N GLN A 217 -40.59 20.12 9.72
CA GLN A 217 -39.48 19.96 8.75
C GLN A 217 -38.10 19.77 9.41
N LYS A 218 -37.87 20.35 10.61
CA LYS A 218 -36.64 20.09 11.37
C LYS A 218 -36.60 18.69 11.99
N MET A 219 -37.74 18.12 12.34
CA MET A 219 -37.84 16.76 12.83
C MET A 219 -37.70 15.72 11.68
N ASP A 220 -38.19 16.05 10.48
CA ASP A 220 -38.02 15.19 9.30
C ASP A 220 -36.61 15.24 8.70
N SER A 221 -35.86 16.34 8.90
CA SER A 221 -34.44 16.40 8.48
C SER A 221 -33.49 15.71 9.46
N GLU A 222 -33.86 15.57 10.74
CA GLU A 222 -33.11 14.72 11.69
C GLU A 222 -33.47 13.24 11.54
N ASN A 223 -34.65 12.89 11.02
CA ASN A 223 -35.04 11.50 10.71
C ASN A 223 -34.57 11.00 9.33
N SER A 224 -34.10 11.86 8.43
CA SER A 224 -33.44 11.43 7.18
C SER A 224 -32.00 10.91 7.38
N GLU A 225 -31.43 11.04 8.58
CA GLU A 225 -30.14 10.44 8.95
C GLU A 225 -30.22 8.95 9.36
N SER A 226 -31.39 8.33 9.37
CA SER A 226 -31.57 6.95 9.82
C SER A 226 -31.65 5.90 8.72
N VAL A 227 -30.86 6.02 7.65
CA VAL A 227 -30.43 4.82 6.94
C VAL A 227 -29.33 4.20 7.80
N PRO A 228 -29.52 2.98 8.40
CA PRO A 228 -28.53 2.39 9.28
C PRO A 228 -27.19 2.35 8.57
N GLY A 229 -26.20 3.02 9.19
CA GLY A 229 -24.97 3.51 8.59
C GLY A 229 -24.31 2.55 7.62
N ILE A 230 -24.36 2.87 6.34
CA ILE A 230 -23.50 2.24 5.35
C ILE A 230 -22.12 2.89 5.51
N TYR A 231 -21.17 2.10 6.07
CA TYR A 231 -19.79 2.52 6.23
C TYR A 231 -18.97 2.15 5.02
N TRP A 232 -18.03 3.01 4.69
CA TRP A 232 -17.11 2.88 3.56
C TRP A 232 -15.68 2.83 4.07
N GLN A 233 -14.85 2.10 3.35
CA GLN A 233 -13.41 1.94 3.61
C GLN A 233 -12.63 1.98 2.31
N VAL A 234 -11.33 2.25 2.43
CA VAL A 234 -10.40 2.18 1.30
C VAL A 234 -10.18 0.71 0.90
N ASN A 235 -10.26 0.43 -0.39
CA ASN A 235 -9.95 -0.88 -0.94
C ASN A 235 -8.45 -0.99 -1.25
N PHE A 236 -7.68 -1.44 -0.27
CA PHE A 236 -6.22 -1.59 -0.40
C PHE A 236 -5.82 -2.56 -1.53
N GLU A 237 -6.59 -3.62 -1.76
CA GLU A 237 -6.29 -4.61 -2.81
C GLU A 237 -6.33 -3.96 -4.18
N ARG A 238 -7.28 -3.06 -4.42
CA ARG A 238 -7.38 -2.32 -5.67
C ARG A 238 -6.16 -1.40 -5.90
N PHE A 239 -5.69 -0.71 -4.86
CA PHE A 239 -4.45 0.06 -4.92
C PHE A 239 -3.24 -0.82 -5.19
N HIS A 240 -3.15 -1.99 -4.56
CA HIS A 240 -2.05 -2.94 -4.81
C HIS A 240 -2.04 -3.47 -6.25
N LEU A 241 -3.21 -3.75 -6.82
CA LEU A 241 -3.32 -4.10 -8.25
C LEU A 241 -2.81 -2.97 -9.13
N HIS A 242 -3.21 -1.73 -8.84
CA HIS A 242 -2.73 -0.55 -9.56
C HIS A 242 -1.20 -0.40 -9.48
N PHE A 243 -0.59 -0.56 -8.31
CA PHE A 243 0.87 -0.48 -8.13
C PHE A 243 1.60 -1.59 -8.88
N ARG A 244 1.08 -2.82 -8.82
CA ARG A 244 1.61 -3.95 -9.60
C ARG A 244 1.62 -3.63 -11.10
N ASP A 245 0.50 -3.16 -11.60
CA ASP A 245 0.31 -2.88 -13.01
C ASP A 245 1.22 -1.71 -13.47
N GLN A 246 1.36 -0.66 -12.67
CA GLN A 246 2.31 0.42 -12.95
C GLN A 246 3.77 -0.08 -12.95
N ALA A 247 4.15 -0.97 -12.05
CA ALA A 247 5.48 -1.55 -12.03
C ALA A 247 5.77 -2.39 -13.28
N ILE A 248 4.79 -3.16 -13.76
CA ILE A 248 4.90 -3.94 -15.01
C ILE A 248 5.02 -3.00 -16.22
N ILE A 249 4.18 -1.98 -16.31
CA ILE A 249 4.19 -0.98 -17.39
C ILE A 249 5.55 -0.27 -17.46
N SER A 250 6.06 0.19 -16.30
CA SER A 250 7.38 0.83 -16.21
C SER A 250 8.52 -0.10 -16.62
N ALA A 251 8.44 -1.38 -16.26
CA ALA A 251 9.45 -2.37 -16.66
C ALA A 251 9.46 -2.61 -18.17
N VAL A 252 8.29 -2.69 -18.81
CA VAL A 252 8.17 -2.82 -20.26
C VAL A 252 8.68 -1.57 -20.97
N ALA A 253 8.34 -0.36 -20.46
CA ALA A 253 8.83 0.91 -21.01
C ALA A 253 10.37 1.01 -20.96
N ASN A 254 10.97 0.61 -19.85
CA ASN A 254 12.43 0.67 -19.66
C ASN A 254 13.18 -0.39 -20.49
N LYS A 255 12.53 -1.52 -20.79
CA LYS A 255 13.15 -2.61 -21.51
C LYS A 255 12.99 -2.53 -23.03
N LEU A 256 11.82 -2.15 -23.48
CA LEU A 256 11.46 -2.06 -24.90
C LEU A 256 11.33 -0.58 -25.29
N ASP A 257 10.09 -0.10 -25.33
CA ASP A 257 9.78 1.28 -25.66
C ASP A 257 8.45 1.74 -25.05
N GLN A 258 8.14 3.02 -25.20
CA GLN A 258 6.91 3.63 -24.70
C GLN A 258 5.65 3.07 -25.39
N THR A 259 5.74 2.71 -26.66
CA THR A 259 4.62 2.16 -27.44
C THR A 259 4.23 0.77 -26.91
N SER A 260 5.22 -0.10 -26.68
CA SER A 260 5.00 -1.42 -26.06
C SER A 260 4.38 -1.30 -24.66
N SER A 261 4.83 -0.33 -23.88
CA SER A 261 4.29 -0.10 -22.54
C SER A 261 2.82 0.36 -22.58
N GLU A 262 2.43 1.15 -23.57
CA GLU A 262 1.04 1.61 -23.73
C GLU A 262 0.10 0.48 -24.18
N ILE A 263 0.59 -0.44 -25.03
CA ILE A 263 -0.15 -1.64 -25.39
C ILE A 263 -0.40 -2.50 -24.14
N VAL A 264 0.62 -2.74 -23.34
CA VAL A 264 0.49 -3.51 -22.08
C VAL A 264 -0.41 -2.78 -21.08
N ARG A 265 -0.32 -1.45 -20.96
CA ARG A 265 -1.21 -0.62 -20.15
C ARG A 265 -2.67 -0.79 -20.57
N THR A 266 -2.94 -0.78 -21.87
CA THR A 266 -4.29 -0.97 -22.40
C THR A 266 -4.81 -2.37 -22.07
N MET A 267 -3.99 -3.42 -22.23
CA MET A 267 -4.35 -4.79 -21.87
C MET A 267 -4.67 -4.94 -20.38
N LEU A 268 -3.84 -4.37 -19.51
CA LEU A 268 -4.06 -4.39 -18.06
C LEU A 268 -5.33 -3.64 -17.67
N ARG A 269 -5.59 -2.45 -18.23
CA ARG A 269 -6.78 -1.66 -17.97
C ARG A 269 -8.07 -2.40 -18.40
N MET A 270 -8.07 -3.08 -19.53
CA MET A 270 -9.24 -3.86 -19.99
C MET A 270 -9.52 -5.07 -19.11
N SER A 271 -8.50 -5.64 -18.51
CA SER A 271 -8.61 -6.82 -17.65
C SER A 271 -8.75 -6.49 -16.16
N GLU A 272 -8.67 -5.23 -15.78
CA GLU A 272 -8.55 -4.73 -14.40
C GLU A 272 -9.70 -5.17 -13.48
N VAL A 273 -10.96 -5.07 -13.94
CA VAL A 273 -12.14 -5.45 -13.16
C VAL A 273 -12.41 -6.97 -13.23
N THR A 274 -11.96 -7.61 -14.30
CA THR A 274 -12.30 -9.02 -14.59
C THR A 274 -11.29 -10.02 -14.07
N THR A 275 -10.09 -9.55 -13.66
CA THR A 275 -9.00 -10.42 -13.19
C THR A 275 -9.00 -10.49 -11.67
N SER A 276 -9.06 -11.70 -11.13
CA SER A 276 -8.92 -11.93 -9.68
C SER A 276 -7.54 -11.48 -9.18
N PRO A 277 -7.43 -10.93 -7.95
CA PRO A 277 -6.14 -10.56 -7.34
C PRO A 277 -5.10 -11.69 -7.29
N ALA A 278 -5.57 -12.93 -7.15
CA ALA A 278 -4.74 -14.13 -7.09
C ALA A 278 -4.42 -14.76 -8.46
N ALA A 279 -4.90 -14.17 -9.58
CA ALA A 279 -4.71 -14.75 -10.90
C ALA A 279 -3.23 -14.73 -11.32
N THR A 280 -2.76 -15.80 -11.95
CA THR A 280 -1.41 -15.93 -12.50
C THR A 280 -1.25 -15.19 -13.83
N CYS A 281 -2.34 -15.01 -14.58
CA CYS A 281 -2.41 -14.27 -15.83
C CYS A 281 -3.76 -13.54 -15.95
N THR A 282 -3.81 -12.55 -16.84
CA THR A 282 -5.06 -11.84 -17.17
C THR A 282 -5.99 -12.72 -18.00
N LYS A 283 -7.25 -12.31 -18.13
CA LYS A 283 -8.14 -12.95 -19.11
C LYS A 283 -7.62 -12.71 -20.53
N PRO A 284 -7.79 -13.70 -21.45
CA PRO A 284 -7.38 -13.56 -22.83
C PRO A 284 -8.14 -12.40 -23.52
N LEU A 285 -7.40 -11.53 -24.19
CA LEU A 285 -7.92 -10.40 -24.97
C LEU A 285 -7.58 -10.61 -26.44
N SER A 286 -8.53 -10.35 -27.33
CA SER A 286 -8.28 -10.43 -28.77
C SER A 286 -7.50 -9.20 -29.26
N ALA A 287 -6.65 -9.39 -30.28
CA ALA A 287 -5.94 -8.28 -30.90
C ALA A 287 -6.89 -7.18 -31.44
N ASN A 288 -8.11 -7.55 -31.83
CA ASN A 288 -9.14 -6.61 -32.28
C ASN A 288 -9.67 -5.73 -31.14
N GLU A 289 -9.89 -6.31 -29.95
CA GLU A 289 -10.31 -5.58 -28.75
C GLU A 289 -9.22 -4.63 -28.29
N ILE A 290 -7.95 -5.10 -28.24
CA ILE A 290 -6.79 -4.27 -27.90
C ILE A 290 -6.71 -3.08 -28.85
N PHE A 291 -6.81 -3.31 -30.18
CA PHE A 291 -6.75 -2.24 -31.18
C PHE A 291 -7.82 -1.17 -30.99
N ARG A 292 -9.07 -1.57 -30.68
CA ARG A 292 -10.18 -0.64 -30.45
C ARG A 292 -10.03 0.17 -29.18
N SER A 293 -9.34 -0.37 -28.19
CA SER A 293 -9.18 0.24 -26.85
C SER A 293 -7.91 1.07 -26.71
N LEU A 294 -7.02 1.05 -27.71
CA LEU A 294 -5.82 1.88 -27.72
C LEU A 294 -6.20 3.37 -27.81
N PRO A 295 -5.51 4.24 -27.05
CA PRO A 295 -5.73 5.68 -27.14
C PRO A 295 -5.40 6.21 -28.54
N ALA A 296 -6.29 7.03 -29.12
CA ALA A 296 -6.11 7.62 -30.45
C ALA A 296 -4.84 8.48 -30.56
N SER A 297 -4.31 8.97 -29.45
CA SER A 297 -3.07 9.77 -29.38
C SER A 297 -1.83 9.05 -29.92
N TYR A 298 -1.78 7.71 -29.81
CA TYR A 298 -0.63 6.92 -30.28
C TYR A 298 -0.70 6.56 -31.76
N ASN A 299 -1.87 6.68 -32.40
CA ASN A 299 -2.09 6.47 -33.85
C ASN A 299 -1.38 5.23 -34.43
N ILE A 300 -1.48 4.09 -33.75
CA ILE A 300 -0.81 2.84 -34.11
C ILE A 300 -1.66 2.10 -35.16
N PRO A 301 -1.18 1.93 -36.43
CA PRO A 301 -1.90 1.15 -37.41
C PRO A 301 -1.89 -0.35 -37.09
N ARG A 302 -2.90 -1.07 -37.53
CA ARG A 302 -3.11 -2.49 -37.25
C ARG A 302 -1.88 -3.37 -37.53
N PRO A 303 -1.19 -3.28 -38.67
CA PRO A 303 -0.02 -4.11 -38.97
C PRO A 303 1.13 -3.88 -37.97
N ILE A 304 1.28 -2.63 -37.51
CA ILE A 304 2.32 -2.28 -36.51
C ILE A 304 1.94 -2.85 -35.14
N LEU A 305 0.67 -2.81 -34.73
CA LEU A 305 0.22 -3.45 -33.50
C LEU A 305 0.53 -4.96 -33.50
N ASP A 306 0.26 -5.65 -34.61
CA ASP A 306 0.53 -7.09 -34.72
C ASP A 306 2.04 -7.40 -34.61
N GLN A 307 2.91 -6.52 -35.13
CA GLN A 307 4.37 -6.63 -34.95
C GLN A 307 4.78 -6.43 -33.47
N TYR A 308 4.21 -5.42 -32.79
CA TYR A 308 4.47 -5.19 -31.37
C TYR A 308 3.98 -6.34 -30.49
N LEU A 309 2.81 -6.90 -30.77
CA LEU A 309 2.28 -8.07 -30.05
C LEU A 309 3.19 -9.30 -30.24
N THR A 310 3.71 -9.50 -31.45
CA THR A 310 4.70 -10.57 -31.72
C THR A 310 6.00 -10.33 -30.96
N LEU A 311 6.53 -9.10 -30.98
CA LEU A 311 7.72 -8.71 -30.22
C LEU A 311 7.56 -8.96 -28.72
N LEU A 312 6.42 -8.61 -28.16
CA LEU A 312 6.10 -8.81 -26.73
C LEU A 312 5.99 -10.29 -26.36
N VAL A 313 5.49 -11.14 -27.26
CA VAL A 313 5.39 -12.60 -27.03
C VAL A 313 6.75 -13.28 -27.15
N ASP A 314 7.59 -12.85 -28.11
CA ASP A 314 8.93 -13.40 -28.33
C ASP A 314 9.96 -12.92 -27.29
N ASP A 315 9.60 -11.96 -26.45
CA ASP A 315 10.48 -11.45 -25.41
C ASP A 315 10.81 -12.52 -24.35
N PRO A 316 12.11 -12.75 -24.03
CA PRO A 316 12.54 -13.74 -23.02
C PRO A 316 11.96 -13.55 -21.62
N MET A 317 11.47 -12.36 -21.29
CA MET A 317 10.81 -12.09 -19.99
C MET A 317 9.35 -12.55 -19.97
N GLU A 318 8.78 -12.84 -21.14
CA GLU A 318 7.42 -13.37 -21.28
C GLU A 318 6.36 -12.54 -20.50
N PHE A 319 6.43 -11.20 -20.60
CA PHE A 319 5.41 -10.34 -20.01
C PHE A 319 4.04 -10.58 -20.64
N VAL A 320 4.01 -10.84 -21.93
CA VAL A 320 2.81 -11.16 -22.69
C VAL A 320 2.94 -12.56 -23.27
N GLY A 321 1.86 -13.32 -23.23
CA GLY A 321 1.77 -14.66 -23.83
C GLY A 321 0.63 -14.72 -24.84
N LYS A 322 0.76 -15.59 -25.85
CA LYS A 322 -0.30 -15.89 -26.81
C LYS A 322 -1.10 -17.10 -26.31
N ALA A 323 -2.41 -16.92 -26.09
CA ALA A 323 -3.29 -17.96 -25.57
C ALA A 323 -4.11 -18.68 -26.66
N GLY A 324 -4.21 -18.12 -27.88
CA GLY A 324 -4.98 -18.70 -28.98
C GLY A 324 -4.89 -17.90 -30.26
N GLU A 325 -5.53 -18.40 -31.34
CA GLU A 325 -5.49 -17.80 -32.69
C GLU A 325 -6.77 -17.03 -33.06
N SER A 326 -7.84 -17.15 -32.29
CA SER A 326 -9.12 -16.50 -32.60
C SER A 326 -9.03 -14.97 -32.52
N GLY A 327 -9.84 -14.26 -33.32
CA GLY A 327 -9.93 -12.79 -33.26
C GLY A 327 -8.66 -12.03 -33.65
N GLY A 328 -7.77 -12.63 -34.47
CA GLY A 328 -6.47 -12.07 -34.84
C GLY A 328 -5.36 -12.37 -33.83
N GLY A 329 -5.55 -13.38 -32.99
CA GLY A 329 -4.70 -13.80 -31.87
C GLY A 329 -5.28 -13.36 -30.52
N MET A 330 -5.21 -14.26 -29.55
CA MET A 330 -5.60 -14.02 -28.16
C MET A 330 -4.35 -13.86 -27.32
N TYR A 331 -4.28 -12.78 -26.57
CA TYR A 331 -3.10 -12.41 -25.77
C TYR A 331 -3.46 -12.27 -24.29
N VAL A 332 -2.52 -12.66 -23.43
CA VAL A 332 -2.62 -12.57 -21.96
C VAL A 332 -1.39 -11.88 -21.39
N VAL A 333 -1.54 -11.13 -20.30
CA VAL A 333 -0.40 -10.64 -19.53
C VAL A 333 -0.08 -11.66 -18.44
N ASN A 334 1.16 -12.14 -18.40
CA ASN A 334 1.65 -13.13 -17.45
C ASN A 334 2.07 -12.46 -16.14
N LEU A 335 1.12 -12.23 -15.24
CA LEU A 335 1.32 -11.48 -14.00
C LEU A 335 2.38 -12.14 -13.07
N HIS A 336 2.31 -13.46 -12.90
CA HIS A 336 3.26 -14.19 -12.08
C HIS A 336 4.70 -14.11 -12.61
N ARG A 337 4.89 -14.30 -13.94
CA ARG A 337 6.21 -14.18 -14.58
C ARG A 337 6.73 -12.74 -14.52
N ALA A 338 5.87 -11.77 -14.74
CA ALA A 338 6.23 -10.36 -14.62
C ALA A 338 6.75 -10.04 -13.21
N LEU A 339 6.02 -10.44 -12.16
CA LEU A 339 6.46 -10.25 -10.78
C LEU A 339 7.77 -10.99 -10.46
N ALA A 340 7.95 -12.21 -10.97
CA ALA A 340 9.21 -12.95 -10.80
C ALA A 340 10.40 -12.23 -11.45
N ASN A 341 10.20 -11.66 -12.64
CA ASN A 341 11.24 -10.89 -13.33
C ASN A 341 11.55 -9.55 -12.64
N LEU A 342 10.54 -8.86 -12.13
CA LEU A 342 10.71 -7.64 -11.33
C LEU A 342 11.48 -7.94 -10.03
N ALA A 343 11.11 -8.98 -9.31
CA ALA A 343 11.83 -9.42 -8.11
C ALA A 343 13.28 -9.81 -8.41
N ARG A 344 13.51 -10.50 -9.54
CA ARG A 344 14.86 -10.81 -10.02
C ARG A 344 15.69 -9.56 -10.30
N ALA A 345 15.14 -8.59 -11.00
CA ALA A 345 15.82 -7.32 -11.28
C ALA A 345 16.17 -6.57 -9.99
N THR A 346 15.26 -6.55 -9.02
CA THR A 346 15.50 -5.96 -7.69
C THR A 346 16.64 -6.67 -6.96
N LEU A 347 16.67 -8.00 -6.95
CA LEU A 347 17.76 -8.78 -6.34
C LEU A 347 19.11 -8.48 -7.01
N GLU A 348 19.14 -8.46 -8.35
CA GLU A 348 20.34 -8.15 -9.13
C GLU A 348 20.86 -6.74 -8.83
N SER A 349 19.97 -5.73 -8.72
CA SER A 349 20.32 -4.36 -8.37
C SER A 349 20.94 -4.27 -6.97
N VAL A 350 20.32 -4.89 -5.97
CA VAL A 350 20.85 -4.92 -4.60
C VAL A 350 22.22 -5.57 -4.52
N VAL A 351 22.42 -6.69 -5.24
CA VAL A 351 23.75 -7.34 -5.30
C VAL A 351 24.78 -6.44 -5.97
N GLN A 352 24.40 -5.73 -7.03
CA GLN A 352 25.30 -4.81 -7.73
C GLN A 352 25.72 -3.63 -6.86
N GLU A 353 24.79 -3.05 -6.12
CA GLU A 353 25.05 -1.90 -5.25
C GLU A 353 25.88 -2.26 -4.02
N ARG A 354 25.60 -3.41 -3.40
CA ARG A 354 26.29 -3.80 -2.15
C ARG A 354 27.63 -4.50 -2.38
N PHE A 355 27.78 -5.28 -3.47
CA PHE A 355 28.93 -6.15 -3.70
C PHE A 355 29.67 -5.84 -5.00
N GLY A 356 29.19 -4.87 -5.76
CA GLY A 356 29.80 -4.42 -7.00
C GLY A 356 29.45 -5.25 -8.24
N SER A 357 29.86 -4.77 -9.40
CA SER A 357 29.46 -5.30 -10.71
C SER A 357 29.97 -6.73 -10.99
N ARG A 358 31.15 -7.11 -10.45
CA ARG A 358 31.70 -8.46 -10.61
C ARG A 358 30.85 -9.51 -9.87
N SER A 359 30.47 -9.22 -8.62
CA SER A 359 29.57 -10.08 -7.84
C SER A 359 28.18 -10.20 -8.48
N ALA A 360 27.65 -9.09 -9.02
CA ALA A 360 26.41 -9.10 -9.78
C ALA A 360 26.49 -9.96 -11.04
N ARG A 361 27.64 -9.99 -11.72
CA ARG A 361 27.88 -10.86 -12.88
C ARG A 361 27.80 -12.34 -12.48
N ILE A 362 28.45 -12.74 -11.37
CA ILE A 362 28.38 -14.10 -10.83
C ILE A 362 26.93 -14.45 -10.48
N PHE A 363 26.22 -13.55 -9.79
CA PHE A 363 24.84 -13.75 -9.39
C PHE A 363 23.90 -13.95 -10.59
N ARG A 364 24.00 -13.10 -11.63
CA ARG A 364 23.25 -13.24 -12.90
C ARG A 364 23.57 -14.56 -13.62
N LEU A 365 24.85 -14.97 -13.61
CA LEU A 365 25.28 -16.22 -14.22
C LEU A 365 24.63 -17.42 -13.53
N LEU A 366 24.64 -17.45 -12.20
CA LEU A 366 24.01 -18.53 -11.40
C LEU A 366 22.49 -18.56 -11.58
N LEU A 367 21.81 -17.40 -11.65
CA LEU A 367 20.38 -17.33 -11.96
C LEU A 367 20.04 -17.92 -13.34
N ARG A 368 20.93 -17.74 -14.33
CA ARG A 368 20.71 -18.20 -15.70
C ARG A 368 21.06 -19.66 -15.89
N LYS A 369 22.22 -20.13 -15.35
CA LYS A 369 22.74 -21.48 -15.49
C LYS A 369 22.30 -22.45 -14.40
N ARG A 370 21.72 -21.94 -13.32
CA ARG A 370 21.22 -22.62 -12.11
C ARG A 370 22.31 -23.19 -11.22
N HIS A 371 23.03 -24.20 -11.66
CA HIS A 371 24.03 -24.92 -10.86
C HIS A 371 25.37 -24.89 -11.56
N LEU A 372 26.41 -24.37 -10.90
CA LEU A 372 27.77 -24.31 -11.43
C LEU A 372 28.79 -24.65 -10.34
N GLU A 373 29.86 -25.33 -10.73
CA GLU A 373 31.05 -25.49 -9.90
C GLU A 373 31.89 -24.20 -9.90
N GLN A 374 32.74 -24.03 -8.89
CA GLN A 374 33.61 -22.84 -8.77
C GLN A 374 34.40 -22.57 -10.06
N LYS A 375 35.05 -23.59 -10.66
CA LYS A 375 35.82 -23.45 -11.92
C LYS A 375 34.96 -22.95 -13.08
N GLN A 376 33.75 -23.48 -13.21
CA GLN A 376 32.82 -23.06 -14.26
C GLN A 376 32.38 -21.60 -14.05
N VAL A 377 32.20 -21.15 -12.78
CA VAL A 377 31.90 -19.76 -12.47
C VAL A 377 33.09 -18.86 -12.88
N GLU A 378 34.31 -19.25 -12.58
CA GLU A 378 35.54 -18.54 -12.98
C GLU A 378 35.60 -18.34 -14.50
N ASP A 379 35.45 -19.44 -15.24
CA ASP A 379 35.52 -19.44 -16.70
C ASP A 379 34.42 -18.61 -17.35
N PHE A 380 33.16 -18.84 -16.97
CA PHE A 380 32.01 -18.12 -17.56
C PHE A 380 31.90 -16.66 -17.13
N ALA A 381 32.30 -16.33 -15.90
CA ALA A 381 32.28 -14.93 -15.42
C ALA A 381 33.51 -14.16 -15.88
N MET A 382 34.56 -14.84 -16.41
CA MET A 382 35.86 -14.25 -16.76
C MET A 382 36.47 -13.46 -15.58
N ILE A 383 36.52 -14.09 -14.42
CA ILE A 383 37.06 -13.53 -13.17
C ILE A 383 38.20 -14.41 -12.67
N PRO A 384 39.32 -13.84 -12.20
CA PRO A 384 40.44 -14.62 -11.64
C PRO A 384 39.96 -15.54 -10.50
N ALA A 385 40.48 -16.75 -10.42
CA ALA A 385 40.08 -17.79 -9.48
C ALA A 385 40.03 -17.34 -8.02
N LYS A 386 41.03 -16.60 -7.58
CA LYS A 386 41.12 -16.08 -6.21
C LYS A 386 39.97 -15.12 -5.92
N GLU A 387 39.73 -14.14 -6.82
CA GLU A 387 38.64 -13.16 -6.65
C GLU A 387 37.27 -13.82 -6.74
N ALA A 388 37.06 -14.74 -7.69
CA ALA A 388 35.81 -15.47 -7.84
C ALA A 388 35.47 -16.28 -6.57
N LYS A 389 36.46 -16.92 -5.96
CA LYS A 389 36.32 -17.64 -4.70
C LYS A 389 35.89 -16.70 -3.56
N ASP A 390 36.59 -15.59 -3.38
CA ASP A 390 36.27 -14.60 -2.33
C ASP A 390 34.87 -14.03 -2.49
N MET A 391 34.46 -13.72 -3.73
CA MET A 391 33.10 -13.22 -4.02
C MET A 391 32.03 -14.29 -3.77
N LEU A 392 32.26 -15.54 -4.18
CA LEU A 392 31.32 -16.64 -3.92
C LEU A 392 31.12 -16.87 -2.42
N TYR A 393 32.20 -16.85 -1.62
CA TYR A 393 32.09 -16.97 -0.17
C TYR A 393 31.40 -15.74 0.46
N THR A 394 31.64 -14.55 -0.05
CA THR A 394 30.94 -13.34 0.41
C THR A 394 29.44 -13.45 0.12
N LEU A 395 29.04 -13.83 -1.08
CA LEU A 395 27.63 -14.02 -1.45
C LEU A 395 26.97 -15.16 -0.66
N LEU A 396 27.73 -16.26 -0.38
CA LEU A 396 27.27 -17.37 0.44
C LEU A 396 27.04 -16.94 1.89
N SER A 397 27.96 -16.19 2.49
CA SER A 397 27.85 -15.68 3.87
C SER A 397 26.65 -14.76 4.07
N GLN A 398 26.19 -14.10 2.99
CA GLN A 398 25.01 -13.24 2.99
C GLN A 398 23.71 -13.96 2.56
N ASN A 399 23.75 -15.29 2.42
CA ASN A 399 22.62 -16.12 1.97
C ASN A 399 22.02 -15.72 0.60
N LEU A 400 22.81 -15.06 -0.25
CA LEU A 400 22.43 -14.72 -1.63
C LEU A 400 22.66 -15.87 -2.59
N VAL A 401 23.65 -16.70 -2.29
CA VAL A 401 24.00 -17.92 -3.01
C VAL A 401 23.91 -19.09 -2.04
N GLN A 402 23.53 -20.24 -2.53
CA GLN A 402 23.45 -21.49 -1.77
C GLN A 402 24.43 -22.49 -2.33
N LEU A 403 24.94 -23.39 -1.47
CA LEU A 403 25.80 -24.49 -1.85
C LEU A 403 24.97 -25.77 -1.85
N GLN A 404 25.01 -26.51 -2.97
CA GLN A 404 24.37 -27.80 -3.09
C GLN A 404 25.47 -28.88 -3.19
N GLU A 405 25.38 -29.83 -2.29
CA GLU A 405 26.31 -30.96 -2.24
C GLU A 405 25.73 -32.17 -2.98
N ILE A 406 26.52 -32.76 -3.89
CA ILE A 406 26.15 -33.96 -4.59
C ILE A 406 27.25 -35.02 -4.32
N PRO A 407 27.04 -35.95 -3.37
CA PRO A 407 27.99 -36.97 -3.03
C PRO A 407 28.08 -38.02 -4.13
N LYS A 408 29.32 -38.44 -4.50
CA LYS A 408 29.56 -39.56 -5.41
C LYS A 408 29.35 -40.91 -4.74
N THR A 409 29.54 -40.97 -3.44
CA THR A 409 29.49 -42.17 -2.61
C THR A 409 28.64 -41.94 -1.37
N PRO A 410 27.97 -42.97 -0.82
CA PRO A 410 27.06 -42.81 0.34
C PRO A 410 27.74 -42.35 1.64
N ASP A 411 29.07 -42.37 1.70
CA ASP A 411 29.88 -41.96 2.85
C ASP A 411 30.04 -40.45 3.00
N TYR A 412 29.50 -39.66 2.06
CA TYR A 412 29.56 -38.18 2.07
C TYR A 412 30.99 -37.62 2.24
N ALA A 413 32.03 -38.36 1.84
CA ALA A 413 33.41 -37.90 1.96
C ALA A 413 33.60 -36.59 1.17
N PRO A 414 34.16 -35.51 1.78
CA PRO A 414 34.35 -34.22 1.12
C PRO A 414 35.13 -34.26 -0.19
N SER A 415 36.12 -35.14 -0.27
CA SER A 415 36.94 -35.37 -1.48
C SER A 415 36.18 -36.04 -2.63
N ARG A 416 35.03 -36.64 -2.34
CA ARG A 416 34.16 -37.33 -3.29
C ARG A 416 32.78 -36.67 -3.41
N THR A 417 32.68 -35.39 -3.04
CA THR A 417 31.44 -34.61 -3.13
C THR A 417 31.63 -33.45 -4.09
N PHE A 418 30.69 -33.28 -5.03
CA PHE A 418 30.63 -32.09 -5.85
C PHE A 418 29.93 -30.97 -5.10
N TYR A 419 30.52 -29.80 -5.11
CA TYR A 419 29.96 -28.58 -4.52
C TYR A 419 29.51 -27.64 -5.62
N LEU A 420 28.20 -27.48 -5.78
CA LEU A 420 27.58 -26.62 -6.78
C LEU A 420 27.01 -25.37 -6.15
N TYR A 421 27.36 -24.23 -6.69
CA TYR A 421 26.76 -22.96 -6.32
C TYR A 421 25.46 -22.75 -7.09
N THR A 422 24.42 -22.33 -6.40
CA THR A 422 23.09 -22.06 -6.96
C THR A 422 22.46 -20.83 -6.33
N VAL A 423 21.53 -20.20 -7.04
CA VAL A 423 20.68 -19.14 -6.52
C VAL A 423 19.23 -19.59 -6.58
N ASN A 424 18.58 -19.66 -5.43
CA ASN A 424 17.14 -19.87 -5.34
C ASN A 424 16.44 -18.53 -5.10
N GLN A 425 15.71 -18.06 -6.12
CA GLN A 425 15.13 -16.72 -6.11
C GLN A 425 14.15 -16.50 -4.95
N LEU A 426 13.28 -17.47 -4.62
CA LEU A 426 12.25 -17.30 -3.59
C LEU A 426 12.82 -17.17 -2.16
N PRO A 427 13.70 -18.05 -1.67
CA PRO A 427 14.33 -17.85 -0.36
C PRO A 427 15.17 -16.57 -0.29
N THR A 428 15.88 -16.23 -1.38
CA THR A 428 16.68 -14.99 -1.43
C THR A 428 15.77 -13.75 -1.37
N ALA A 429 14.62 -13.76 -2.06
CA ALA A 429 13.63 -12.69 -1.99
C ALA A 429 13.05 -12.55 -0.57
N ARG A 430 12.73 -13.68 0.08
CA ARG A 430 12.25 -13.67 1.49
C ARG A 430 13.29 -13.11 2.45
N MET A 431 14.55 -13.49 2.28
CA MET A 431 15.66 -12.96 3.09
C MET A 431 15.83 -11.45 2.89
N LEU A 432 15.81 -10.98 1.62
CA LEU A 432 15.90 -9.54 1.33
C LEU A 432 14.71 -8.78 1.91
N LEU A 433 13.50 -9.32 1.81
CA LEU A 433 12.29 -8.74 2.38
C LEU A 433 12.43 -8.52 3.90
N GLN A 434 12.98 -9.49 4.63
CA GLN A 434 13.26 -9.33 6.08
C GLN A 434 14.28 -8.23 6.36
N ASN A 435 15.29 -8.10 5.51
CA ASN A 435 16.26 -7.02 5.61
C ASN A 435 15.62 -5.65 5.34
N CYS A 436 14.70 -5.57 4.38
CA CYS A 436 13.92 -4.34 4.11
C CYS A 436 13.06 -3.95 5.32
N TYR A 437 12.34 -4.87 5.94
CA TYR A 437 11.57 -4.60 7.17
C TYR A 437 12.47 -4.07 8.29
N LYS A 438 13.64 -4.68 8.49
CA LYS A 438 14.63 -4.20 9.46
C LYS A 438 15.12 -2.80 9.12
N THR A 439 15.35 -2.51 7.85
CA THR A 439 15.81 -1.20 7.39
C THR A 439 14.76 -0.12 7.68
N VAL A 440 13.49 -0.35 7.32
CA VAL A 440 12.40 0.59 7.61
C VAL A 440 12.24 0.80 9.11
N ALA A 441 12.28 -0.26 9.92
CA ALA A 441 12.23 -0.13 11.37
C ALA A 441 13.37 0.76 11.92
N ASN A 442 14.58 0.63 11.38
CA ASN A 442 15.71 1.47 11.78
C ASN A 442 15.55 2.93 11.30
N LEU A 443 14.94 3.17 10.12
CA LEU A 443 14.64 4.52 9.63
C LEU A 443 13.62 5.22 10.52
N ILE A 444 12.55 4.53 10.90
CA ILE A 444 11.53 5.06 11.82
C ILE A 444 12.15 5.37 13.19
N GLU A 445 12.94 4.45 13.77
CA GLU A 445 13.61 4.69 15.05
C GLU A 445 14.59 5.87 14.96
N ARG A 446 15.32 6.03 13.85
CA ARG A 446 16.21 7.16 13.66
C ARG A 446 15.43 8.47 13.57
N ARG A 447 14.30 8.52 12.84
CA ARG A 447 13.42 9.69 12.78
C ARG A 447 12.87 10.07 14.15
N LEU A 448 12.41 9.11 14.91
CA LEU A 448 11.94 9.33 16.30
C LEU A 448 13.04 9.85 17.21
N PHE A 449 14.26 9.33 17.06
CA PHE A 449 15.42 9.80 17.83
C PHE A 449 15.77 11.25 17.52
N GLU A 450 15.90 11.63 16.25
CA GLU A 450 16.19 13.01 15.80
C GLU A 450 15.12 13.99 16.30
N SER A 451 13.85 13.61 16.19
CA SER A 451 12.73 14.41 16.65
C SER A 451 12.74 14.58 18.18
N LYS A 452 13.12 13.54 18.93
CA LYS A 452 13.21 13.57 20.39
C LYS A 452 14.36 14.44 20.87
N GLU A 453 15.55 14.34 20.25
CA GLU A 453 16.71 15.19 20.59
C GLU A 453 16.40 16.66 20.34
N SER A 454 15.73 16.98 19.22
CA SER A 454 15.40 18.33 18.82
C SER A 454 14.05 18.83 19.35
N LYS A 455 13.41 18.09 20.28
CA LYS A 455 12.05 18.34 20.76
C LYS A 455 11.82 19.79 21.22
N ARG A 456 12.74 20.37 22.00
CA ARG A 456 12.61 21.77 22.47
C ARG A 456 12.59 22.78 21.35
N LEU A 457 13.42 22.56 20.34
CA LEU A 457 13.51 23.43 19.18
C LEU A 457 12.27 23.31 18.29
N LEU A 458 11.77 22.09 18.10
CA LEU A 458 10.52 21.83 17.37
C LEU A 458 9.31 22.45 18.08
N GLU A 459 9.18 22.28 19.39
CA GLU A 459 8.10 22.91 20.18
C GLU A 459 8.17 24.43 20.13
N LYS A 460 9.38 25.03 20.14
CA LYS A 460 9.57 26.48 19.99
C LYS A 460 9.10 26.94 18.61
N SER A 461 9.51 26.26 17.52
CA SER A 461 9.09 26.53 16.15
C SER A 461 7.57 26.43 15.98
N GLN A 462 6.95 25.37 16.47
CA GLN A 462 5.49 25.17 16.39
C GLN A 462 4.71 26.27 17.13
N ARG A 463 5.19 26.72 18.30
CA ARG A 463 4.56 27.82 19.02
C ARG A 463 4.64 29.12 18.24
N ILE A 464 5.79 29.41 17.66
CA ILE A 464 6.01 30.62 16.85
C ILE A 464 5.15 30.56 15.58
N GLU A 465 5.11 29.42 14.87
CA GLU A 465 4.24 29.21 13.71
C GLU A 465 2.74 29.41 14.06
N ALA A 466 2.29 28.90 15.21
CA ALA A 466 0.92 29.09 15.69
C ALA A 466 0.62 30.55 16.02
N ILE A 467 1.56 31.28 16.63
CA ILE A 467 1.43 32.72 16.92
C ILE A 467 1.35 33.51 15.62
N LEU A 468 2.24 33.25 14.66
CA LEU A 468 2.24 33.88 13.35
C LEU A 468 0.92 33.66 12.60
N ALA A 469 0.42 32.43 12.56
CA ALA A 469 -0.89 32.11 11.96
C ALA A 469 -2.04 32.88 12.64
N SER A 470 -2.02 32.98 13.97
CA SER A 470 -3.02 33.76 14.72
C SER A 470 -2.93 35.27 14.44
N LEU A 471 -1.74 35.83 14.35
CA LEU A 471 -1.51 37.24 14.04
C LEU A 471 -1.91 37.56 12.59
N GLN A 472 -1.58 36.69 11.63
CA GLN A 472 -2.03 36.82 10.24
C GLN A 472 -3.55 36.81 10.11
N ALA A 473 -4.23 35.89 10.84
CA ALA A 473 -5.69 35.80 10.86
C ALA A 473 -6.35 37.05 11.51
N SER A 474 -5.65 37.71 12.44
CA SER A 474 -6.16 38.96 13.08
C SER A 474 -5.80 40.24 12.32
N GLY A 475 -5.09 40.15 11.19
CA GLY A 475 -4.71 41.32 10.39
C GLY A 475 -3.64 42.17 11.05
N ALA A 476 -2.69 41.57 11.77
CA ALA A 476 -1.59 42.26 12.45
C ALA A 476 -0.64 42.94 11.45
N GLU A 477 0.01 44.02 11.91
CA GLU A 477 0.96 44.79 11.10
C GLU A 477 2.22 43.94 10.79
N PRO A 478 2.85 44.13 9.61
CA PRO A 478 4.04 43.34 9.18
C PRO A 478 5.23 43.45 10.15
N GLU A 479 5.32 44.56 10.91
CA GLU A 479 6.36 44.73 11.93
C GLU A 479 6.21 43.74 13.08
N GLN A 480 4.98 43.43 13.50
CA GLN A 480 4.70 42.45 14.56
C GLN A 480 4.99 41.02 14.11
N LEU A 481 4.77 40.72 12.82
CA LEU A 481 5.12 39.41 12.25
C LEU A 481 6.61 39.19 12.22
N THR A 482 7.41 40.21 11.83
CA THR A 482 8.88 40.12 11.80
C THR A 482 9.46 40.00 13.22
N GLU A 483 8.91 40.70 14.21
CA GLU A 483 9.34 40.58 15.60
C GLU A 483 9.15 39.14 16.16
N VAL A 484 8.04 38.50 15.79
CA VAL A 484 7.77 37.09 16.21
C VAL A 484 8.67 36.13 15.45
N GLU A 485 8.95 36.36 14.16
CA GLU A 485 9.90 35.54 13.38
C GLU A 485 11.35 35.63 13.94
N GLU A 486 11.76 36.79 14.42
CA GLU A 486 13.09 37.02 15.01
C GLU A 486 13.25 36.33 16.39
N MET A 487 12.19 35.85 17.02
CA MET A 487 12.28 35.03 18.24
C MET A 487 13.05 33.72 18.01
N ILE A 488 13.15 33.23 16.77
CA ILE A 488 14.04 32.13 16.38
C ILE A 488 15.38 32.74 15.97
N THR A 489 16.43 32.44 16.68
CA THR A 489 17.78 32.91 16.33
C THR A 489 18.28 32.27 15.03
N ALA A 490 19.17 32.97 14.31
CA ALA A 490 19.75 32.47 13.05
C ALA A 490 20.38 31.06 13.16
N PRO A 491 21.15 30.73 14.22
CA PRO A 491 21.65 29.36 14.39
C PRO A 491 20.55 28.33 14.67
N GLU A 492 19.49 28.68 15.42
CA GLU A 492 18.33 27.79 15.63
C GLU A 492 17.58 27.51 14.32
N LYS A 493 17.44 28.53 13.45
CA LYS A 493 16.83 28.37 12.11
C LYS A 493 17.64 27.41 11.24
N GLN A 494 18.96 27.55 11.23
CA GLN A 494 19.85 26.61 10.52
C GLN A 494 19.73 25.17 11.05
N GLN A 495 19.64 24.99 12.37
CA GLN A 495 19.42 23.68 12.97
C GLN A 495 18.06 23.08 12.59
N LEU A 496 16.98 23.88 12.57
CA LEU A 496 15.66 23.46 12.10
C LEU A 496 15.67 23.03 10.65
N ASP A 497 16.29 23.81 9.78
CA ASP A 497 16.38 23.51 8.35
C ASP A 497 17.19 22.21 8.11
N ALA A 498 18.31 22.04 8.83
CA ALA A 498 19.09 20.81 8.79
C ALA A 498 18.26 19.59 9.27
N LEU A 499 17.51 19.74 10.38
CA LEU A 499 16.64 18.70 10.90
C LEU A 499 15.53 18.35 9.91
N LYS A 500 14.83 19.34 9.35
CA LYS A 500 13.80 19.15 8.31
C LYS A 500 14.37 18.38 7.11
N LEU A 501 15.57 18.75 6.66
CA LEU A 501 16.24 18.06 5.56
C LEU A 501 16.58 16.60 5.91
N HIS A 502 17.02 16.32 7.14
CA HIS A 502 17.32 14.95 7.59
C HIS A 502 16.05 14.11 7.67
N ILE A 503 14.96 14.63 8.25
CA ILE A 503 13.66 13.95 8.32
C ILE A 503 13.14 13.66 6.91
N ASN A 504 13.14 14.64 6.00
CA ASN A 504 12.69 14.46 4.62
C ASN A 504 13.50 13.37 3.87
N LYS A 505 14.80 13.26 4.14
CA LYS A 505 15.64 12.18 3.58
C LYS A 505 15.25 10.81 4.14
N LEU A 506 14.96 10.73 5.44
CA LEU A 506 14.52 9.47 6.07
C LEU A 506 13.17 9.04 5.52
N ASP A 507 12.20 9.95 5.38
CA ASP A 507 10.87 9.68 4.83
C ASP A 507 10.94 9.27 3.35
N SER A 508 11.80 9.94 2.56
CA SER A 508 12.04 9.54 1.17
C SER A 508 12.65 8.15 1.07
N ALA A 509 13.62 7.83 1.93
CA ALA A 509 14.22 6.49 1.97
C ALA A 509 13.21 5.43 2.41
N GLU A 510 12.34 5.73 3.38
CA GLU A 510 11.25 4.85 3.82
C GLU A 510 10.32 4.51 2.66
N ASN A 511 9.87 5.51 1.90
CA ASN A 511 9.01 5.31 0.72
C ASN A 511 9.70 4.47 -0.37
N GLN A 512 10.99 4.71 -0.65
CA GLN A 512 11.76 3.92 -1.64
C GLN A 512 11.92 2.46 -1.21
N VAL A 513 12.18 2.20 0.08
CA VAL A 513 12.27 0.83 0.59
C VAL A 513 10.91 0.14 0.58
N ASP A 514 9.79 0.88 0.83
CA ASP A 514 8.45 0.30 0.72
C ASP A 514 8.12 -0.15 -0.71
N GLU A 515 8.59 0.54 -1.75
CA GLU A 515 8.43 0.06 -3.13
C GLU A 515 9.09 -1.30 -3.34
N THR A 516 10.29 -1.48 -2.77
CA THR A 516 10.99 -2.77 -2.80
C THR A 516 10.24 -3.84 -2.00
N ILE A 517 9.75 -3.50 -0.81
CA ILE A 517 8.91 -4.37 0.03
C ILE A 517 7.69 -4.82 -0.75
N PHE A 518 6.96 -3.89 -1.35
CA PHE A 518 5.75 -4.18 -2.12
C PHE A 518 5.99 -5.18 -3.27
N LEU A 519 7.06 -4.99 -4.04
CA LEU A 519 7.42 -5.89 -5.14
C LEU A 519 7.77 -7.29 -4.65
N LEU A 520 8.59 -7.38 -3.60
CA LEU A 520 9.01 -8.66 -3.03
C LEU A 520 7.84 -9.41 -2.37
N GLU A 521 6.97 -8.70 -1.62
CA GLU A 521 5.73 -9.28 -1.05
C GLU A 521 4.82 -9.80 -2.15
N SER A 522 4.58 -9.01 -3.20
CA SER A 522 3.74 -9.41 -4.34
C SER A 522 4.26 -10.66 -5.02
N TYR A 523 5.58 -10.77 -5.21
CA TYR A 523 6.22 -11.97 -5.77
C TYR A 523 6.08 -13.17 -4.84
N VAL A 524 6.40 -13.03 -3.55
CA VAL A 524 6.33 -14.12 -2.57
C VAL A 524 4.90 -14.65 -2.45
N ASN A 525 3.91 -13.76 -2.41
CA ASN A 525 2.50 -14.12 -2.30
C ASN A 525 2.00 -14.82 -3.59
N SER A 526 2.38 -14.31 -4.77
CA SER A 526 2.00 -14.94 -6.06
C SER A 526 2.57 -16.35 -6.21
N THR A 527 3.75 -16.62 -5.65
CA THR A 527 4.37 -17.95 -5.66
C THR A 527 3.68 -18.91 -4.70
N ALA A 528 3.22 -18.43 -3.53
CA ALA A 528 2.50 -19.25 -2.57
C ALA A 528 1.14 -19.72 -3.11
N THR A 529 0.43 -18.88 -3.87
CA THR A 529 -0.85 -19.23 -4.50
C THR A 529 -0.70 -20.20 -5.68
N SER A 530 0.44 -20.23 -6.35
CA SER A 530 0.68 -21.14 -7.49
C SER A 530 1.09 -22.57 -7.08
N THR A 531 1.47 -22.78 -5.82
CA THR A 531 1.91 -24.09 -5.28
C THR A 531 0.83 -24.81 -4.46
N GLY A 532 -0.32 -24.20 -4.20
CA GLY A 532 -1.51 -24.76 -3.56
C GLY A 532 -2.59 -25.04 -4.56
#